data_c521cfa2653f377e22b90e5a64de00a9
#
_entry.id   c521cfa2653f377e22b90e5a64de00a9
#
_cell.length_a   1.000
_cell.length_b   1.000
_cell.length_c   1.000
_cell.angle_alpha   90.00
_cell.angle_beta   90.00
_cell.angle_gamma   90.00
#
_symmetry.space_group_name_H-M   'P 1'
#
loop_
_entity.id
_entity.type
_entity.pdbx_description
1 polymer ?
#
loop_
_entity_poly.entity_id
_entity_poly.type
_entity_poly.pdbx_seq_one_letter_code
_entity_poly.pdbx_strand_id
1 'polypeptide(L)'
;KDVKTQRSLVEGWQQLVTDRRYVALVSGELEKEQGMIRTWLTEDKHFVTHSSAVDNGGKLAITHYKVLRSAKGYSLVELELETGRKNQIRVHLSDMGHPIVGDFKYGSSDESLLRLGLHAYLLAFRHPVTGKYLRFETPVPDSFEQLMR
;
A
#
# COMPACT_ATOMS: atom_id res chain seq x y z
N LYS A 1 -7.74 27.51 -11.71
CA LYS A 1 -6.73 26.76 -10.98
C LYS A 1 -5.33 27.25 -11.29
N ASP A 2 -4.48 27.15 -10.31
CA ASP A 2 -3.09 27.57 -10.44
C ASP A 2 -2.27 26.44 -11.09
N VAL A 3 -1.82 26.67 -12.33
CA VAL A 3 -1.02 25.70 -13.09
C VAL A 3 0.32 25.45 -12.39
N LYS A 4 0.92 26.44 -11.76
CA LYS A 4 2.17 26.32 -11.02
C LYS A 4 2.01 25.38 -9.82
N THR A 5 0.93 25.48 -9.07
CA THR A 5 0.63 24.59 -7.96
C THR A 5 0.45 23.16 -8.45
N GLN A 6 -0.29 22.96 -9.53
CA GLN A 6 -0.51 21.65 -10.11
C GLN A 6 0.79 20.98 -10.55
N ARG A 7 1.68 21.74 -11.21
CA ARG A 7 2.99 21.25 -11.62
C ARG A 7 3.85 20.87 -10.41
N SER A 8 3.85 21.69 -9.36
CA SER A 8 4.61 21.40 -8.13
C SER A 8 4.14 20.11 -7.48
N LEU A 9 2.84 19.84 -7.46
CA LEU A 9 2.30 18.59 -6.93
C LEU A 9 2.77 17.37 -7.73
N VAL A 10 2.76 17.47 -9.06
CA VAL A 10 3.19 16.37 -9.93
C VAL A 10 4.69 16.11 -9.80
N GLU A 11 5.51 17.16 -9.86
CA GLU A 11 6.97 17.03 -9.87
C GLU A 11 7.56 16.76 -8.49
N GLY A 12 7.01 17.36 -7.44
CA GLY A 12 7.54 17.30 -6.08
C GLY A 12 6.73 16.42 -5.13
N TRP A 13 5.78 15.64 -5.64
CA TRP A 13 4.83 14.91 -4.80
C TRP A 13 5.52 14.03 -3.75
N GLN A 14 6.50 13.25 -4.14
CA GLN A 14 7.21 12.33 -3.24
C GLN A 14 7.90 13.05 -2.09
N GLN A 15 8.39 14.26 -2.34
CA GLN A 15 9.09 15.07 -1.33
C GLN A 15 8.13 15.82 -0.41
N LEU A 16 6.92 16.15 -0.91
CA LEU A 16 5.93 16.91 -0.16
C LEU A 16 5.09 16.05 0.77
N VAL A 17 4.91 14.79 0.44
CA VAL A 17 4.12 13.87 1.24
C VAL A 17 4.89 13.50 2.51
N THR A 18 4.31 13.77 3.67
CA THR A 18 4.91 13.49 4.97
C THR A 18 4.43 12.18 5.57
N ASP A 19 3.24 11.71 5.19
CA ASP A 19 2.69 10.46 5.72
C ASP A 19 1.71 9.85 4.71
N ARG A 20 1.86 8.56 4.45
CA ARG A 20 0.98 7.78 3.56
C ARG A 20 0.70 6.45 4.20
N ARG A 21 -0.54 6.24 4.61
CA ARG A 21 -0.94 4.99 5.25
C ARG A 21 -2.11 4.36 4.52
N TYR A 22 -2.02 3.04 4.41
CA TYR A 22 -3.04 2.21 3.78
C TYR A 22 -3.48 1.16 4.77
N VAL A 23 -4.68 0.64 4.58
CA VAL A 23 -5.09 -0.62 5.20
C VAL A 23 -5.36 -1.62 4.10
N ALA A 24 -4.97 -2.86 4.33
CA ALA A 24 -5.21 -3.95 3.41
C ALA A 24 -5.84 -5.11 4.16
N LEU A 25 -6.83 -5.73 3.55
CA LEU A 25 -7.35 -7.02 4.01
C LEU A 25 -6.65 -8.10 3.20
N VAL A 26 -5.91 -8.96 3.88
CA VAL A 26 -5.09 -9.99 3.25
C VAL A 26 -5.56 -11.37 3.65
N SER A 27 -5.26 -12.36 2.80
CA SER A 27 -5.54 -13.77 3.08
C SER A 27 -4.55 -14.30 4.09
N GLY A 28 -5.03 -15.07 5.06
CA GLY A 28 -4.23 -15.67 6.10
C GLY A 28 -3.98 -14.75 7.28
N GLU A 29 -3.48 -15.33 8.35
CA GLU A 29 -3.14 -14.60 9.58
C GLU A 29 -1.63 -14.52 9.67
N LEU A 30 -1.10 -13.29 9.72
CA LEU A 30 0.35 -13.05 9.77
C LEU A 30 0.93 -13.51 11.10
N GLU A 31 2.11 -14.14 11.06
CA GLU A 31 2.80 -14.61 12.26
C GLU A 31 3.36 -13.45 13.08
N LYS A 32 3.89 -12.43 12.41
CA LYS A 32 4.45 -11.27 13.08
C LYS A 32 3.46 -10.13 13.08
N GLU A 33 3.34 -9.46 14.22
CA GLU A 33 2.42 -8.32 14.36
C GLU A 33 2.89 -7.08 13.61
N GLN A 34 4.19 -6.95 13.35
CA GLN A 34 4.75 -5.83 12.61
C GLN A 34 6.07 -6.21 11.98
N GLY A 35 6.45 -5.46 10.96
CA GLY A 35 7.70 -5.70 10.26
C GLY A 35 7.94 -4.73 9.12
N MET A 36 9.02 -4.98 8.39
CA MET A 36 9.42 -4.18 7.25
C MET A 36 9.76 -5.10 6.08
N ILE A 37 9.30 -4.70 4.89
CA ILE A 37 9.63 -5.38 3.64
C ILE A 37 10.47 -4.43 2.81
N ARG A 38 11.66 -4.86 2.41
CA ARG A 38 12.59 -4.06 1.64
C ARG A 38 13.10 -4.87 0.45
N THR A 39 12.69 -4.47 -0.75
CA THR A 39 13.05 -5.17 -1.99
C THR A 39 13.26 -4.18 -3.12
N TRP A 40 13.72 -4.68 -4.28
CA TRP A 40 13.86 -3.91 -5.51
C TRP A 40 12.79 -4.35 -6.49
N LEU A 41 12.05 -3.39 -7.04
CA LEU A 41 10.91 -3.65 -7.92
C LEU A 41 11.24 -3.32 -9.37
N THR A 42 10.85 -4.25 -10.26
CA THR A 42 10.93 -4.06 -11.71
C THR A 42 9.56 -4.34 -12.32
N GLU A 43 9.26 -3.70 -13.45
CA GLU A 43 8.03 -3.96 -14.19
C GLU A 43 8.39 -4.64 -15.50
N ASP A 44 7.70 -5.74 -15.85
CA ASP A 44 7.92 -6.44 -17.11
C ASP A 44 7.09 -5.80 -18.26
N LYS A 45 7.24 -6.35 -19.46
CA LYS A 45 6.55 -5.86 -20.67
C LYS A 45 5.02 -6.02 -20.61
N HIS A 46 4.51 -6.83 -19.67
CA HIS A 46 3.08 -7.04 -19.44
C HIS A 46 2.55 -6.21 -18.28
N PHE A 47 3.33 -5.24 -17.80
CA PHE A 47 3.00 -4.35 -16.69
C PHE A 47 2.80 -5.10 -15.36
N VAL A 48 3.45 -6.25 -15.20
CA VAL A 48 3.49 -6.97 -13.91
C VAL A 48 4.74 -6.56 -13.16
N THR A 49 4.58 -6.17 -11.90
CA THR A 49 5.69 -5.79 -11.03
C THR A 49 6.25 -7.02 -10.34
N HIS A 50 7.57 -7.14 -10.38
CA HIS A 50 8.32 -8.22 -9.75
C HIS A 50 9.26 -7.67 -8.70
N SER A 51 9.55 -8.50 -7.70
CA SER A 51 10.34 -8.12 -6.52
C SER A 51 11.60 -8.97 -6.45
N SER A 52 12.72 -8.34 -6.06
CA SER A 52 13.97 -9.03 -5.81
C SER A 52 14.52 -8.65 -4.44
N ALA A 53 14.98 -9.64 -3.69
CA ALA A 53 15.59 -9.41 -2.38
C ALA A 53 16.97 -8.76 -2.49
N VAL A 54 17.58 -8.80 -3.67
CA VAL A 54 18.89 -8.19 -3.94
C VAL A 54 18.77 -7.14 -5.02
N ASP A 55 19.68 -6.16 -5.01
CA ASP A 55 19.71 -5.10 -6.02
C ASP A 55 19.97 -5.69 -7.41
N ASN A 56 18.94 -5.63 -8.26
CA ASN A 56 18.98 -6.13 -9.62
C ASN A 56 18.80 -5.02 -10.65
N GLY A 57 19.03 -3.76 -10.25
CA GLY A 57 18.77 -2.60 -11.08
C GLY A 57 17.35 -2.06 -10.97
N GLY A 58 16.50 -2.70 -10.17
CA GLY A 58 15.14 -2.25 -9.91
C GLY A 58 15.12 -1.04 -8.97
N LYS A 59 13.92 -0.57 -8.68
CA LYS A 59 13.70 0.56 -7.77
C LYS A 59 13.53 0.04 -6.34
N LEU A 60 14.31 0.59 -5.42
CA LEU A 60 14.20 0.25 -4.00
C LEU A 60 12.81 0.59 -3.48
N ALA A 61 12.19 -0.37 -2.80
CA ALA A 61 10.85 -0.22 -2.23
C ALA A 61 10.84 -0.69 -0.79
N ILE A 62 10.36 0.16 0.11
CA ILE A 62 10.32 -0.11 1.55
C ILE A 62 8.91 0.09 2.07
N THR A 63 8.34 -0.95 2.65
CA THR A 63 7.00 -0.98 3.23
C THR A 63 7.08 -1.41 4.69
N HIS A 64 6.52 -0.61 5.58
CA HIS A 64 6.34 -1.01 6.98
C HIS A 64 4.92 -1.51 7.17
N TYR A 65 4.75 -2.60 7.91
CA TYR A 65 3.41 -3.13 8.15
C TYR A 65 3.17 -3.36 9.64
N LYS A 66 1.91 -3.25 10.02
CA LYS A 66 1.43 -3.55 11.37
C LYS A 66 0.08 -4.22 11.27
N VAL A 67 -0.06 -5.38 11.90
CA VAL A 67 -1.33 -6.10 11.93
C VAL A 67 -2.25 -5.44 12.94
N LEU A 68 -3.40 -4.99 12.48
CA LEU A 68 -4.42 -4.36 13.34
C LEU A 68 -5.35 -5.40 13.94
N ARG A 69 -5.64 -6.46 13.18
CA ARG A 69 -6.56 -7.52 13.62
C ARG A 69 -6.36 -8.75 12.74
N SER A 70 -6.50 -9.93 13.34
CA SER A 70 -6.51 -11.21 12.61
C SER A 70 -7.70 -12.03 13.08
N ALA A 71 -8.51 -12.52 12.14
CA ALA A 71 -9.66 -13.36 12.43
C ALA A 71 -10.16 -14.06 11.17
N LYS A 72 -10.71 -15.26 11.30
CA LYS A 72 -11.40 -15.98 10.23
C LYS A 72 -10.54 -16.25 9.00
N GLY A 73 -9.23 -16.39 9.17
CA GLY A 73 -8.30 -16.61 8.07
C GLY A 73 -7.90 -15.34 7.30
N TYR A 74 -8.17 -14.18 7.87
CA TYR A 74 -7.81 -12.88 7.32
C TYR A 74 -6.98 -12.07 8.30
N SER A 75 -6.22 -11.13 7.77
CA SER A 75 -5.56 -10.10 8.57
C SER A 75 -5.87 -8.73 8.00
N LEU A 76 -6.17 -7.79 8.89
CA LEU A 76 -6.28 -6.37 8.54
C LEU A 76 -4.94 -5.73 8.89
N VAL A 77 -4.25 -5.22 7.89
CA VAL A 77 -2.86 -4.75 8.01
C VAL A 77 -2.78 -3.28 7.66
N GLU A 78 -2.14 -2.50 8.54
CA GLU A 78 -1.79 -1.12 8.26
C GLU A 78 -0.43 -1.09 7.57
N LEU A 79 -0.30 -0.27 6.53
CA LEU A 79 0.94 -0.15 5.76
C LEU A 79 1.34 1.31 5.68
N GLU A 80 2.61 1.56 6.01
CA GLU A 80 3.23 2.87 5.89
C GLU A 80 4.40 2.76 4.92
N LEU A 81 4.42 3.63 3.91
CA LEU A 81 5.39 3.56 2.82
C LEU A 81 6.51 4.57 3.01
N GLU A 82 7.77 4.12 2.95
CA GLU A 82 8.92 5.02 2.79
C GLU A 82 9.11 5.40 1.32
N THR A 83 8.71 4.51 0.41
CA THR A 83 8.76 4.71 -1.04
C THR A 83 7.37 4.49 -1.62
N GLY A 84 7.07 5.06 -2.77
CA GLY A 84 5.76 4.92 -3.41
C GLY A 84 5.85 4.32 -4.81
N ARG A 85 6.45 3.15 -4.95
CA ARG A 85 6.57 2.48 -6.24
C ARG A 85 5.25 1.89 -6.68
N LYS A 86 5.06 1.79 -7.99
CA LYS A 86 3.86 1.21 -8.59
C LYS A 86 3.64 -0.23 -8.09
N ASN A 87 2.43 -0.52 -7.62
CA ASN A 87 2.03 -1.84 -7.12
C ASN A 87 2.86 -2.35 -5.93
N GLN A 88 3.57 -1.46 -5.24
CA GLN A 88 4.49 -1.85 -4.17
C GLN A 88 3.82 -2.69 -3.07
N ILE A 89 2.70 -2.24 -2.53
CA ILE A 89 1.99 -2.95 -1.45
C ILE A 89 1.50 -4.30 -1.94
N ARG A 90 0.93 -4.33 -3.14
CA ARG A 90 0.36 -5.55 -3.71
C ARG A 90 1.40 -6.64 -3.88
N VAL A 91 2.57 -6.27 -4.41
CA VAL A 91 3.69 -7.21 -4.61
C VAL A 91 4.27 -7.64 -3.27
N HIS A 92 4.51 -6.71 -2.35
CA HIS A 92 5.10 -7.03 -1.05
C HIS A 92 4.24 -8.00 -0.25
N LEU A 93 2.93 -7.79 -0.21
CA LEU A 93 2.03 -8.68 0.52
C LEU A 93 1.91 -10.04 -0.15
N SER A 94 1.90 -10.09 -1.48
CA SER A 94 1.94 -11.34 -2.23
C SER A 94 3.22 -12.14 -1.94
N ASP A 95 4.36 -11.47 -1.89
CA ASP A 95 5.65 -12.10 -1.58
C ASP A 95 5.69 -12.72 -0.20
N MET A 96 4.96 -12.15 0.75
CA MET A 96 4.84 -12.70 2.11
C MET A 96 3.96 -13.94 2.17
N GLY A 97 3.28 -14.29 1.09
CA GLY A 97 2.28 -15.36 1.09
C GLY A 97 0.92 -14.92 1.59
N HIS A 98 0.68 -13.61 1.69
CA HIS A 98 -0.57 -13.03 2.16
C HIS A 98 -1.12 -12.03 1.15
N PRO A 99 -1.56 -12.50 -0.05
CA PRO A 99 -2.05 -11.58 -1.07
C PRO A 99 -3.29 -10.83 -0.58
N ILE A 100 -3.44 -9.60 -1.09
CA ILE A 100 -4.61 -8.78 -0.79
C ILE A 100 -5.86 -9.47 -1.34
N VAL A 101 -6.92 -9.51 -0.55
CA VAL A 101 -8.20 -10.10 -0.98
C VAL A 101 -8.69 -9.37 -2.23
N GLY A 102 -9.03 -10.12 -3.27
CA GLY A 102 -9.45 -9.57 -4.55
C GLY A 102 -8.33 -9.19 -5.50
N ASP A 103 -7.09 -9.39 -5.11
CA ASP A 103 -5.93 -9.07 -5.98
C ASP A 103 -5.53 -10.30 -6.79
N PHE A 104 -6.31 -10.58 -7.84
CA PHE A 104 -6.11 -11.77 -8.66
C PHE A 104 -4.82 -11.70 -9.48
N LYS A 105 -4.35 -10.50 -9.79
CA LYS A 105 -3.11 -10.31 -10.53
C LYS A 105 -1.88 -10.73 -9.73
N TYR A 106 -1.94 -10.58 -8.41
CA TYR A 106 -0.81 -10.88 -7.52
C TYR A 106 -1.10 -12.02 -6.55
N GLY A 107 -1.91 -12.99 -6.96
CA GLY A 107 -1.99 -14.28 -6.32
C GLY A 107 -3.22 -14.59 -5.48
N SER A 108 -4.17 -13.68 -5.34
CA SER A 108 -5.41 -13.97 -4.64
C SER A 108 -6.35 -14.82 -5.50
N SER A 109 -7.07 -15.73 -4.87
CA SER A 109 -8.21 -16.41 -5.47
C SER A 109 -9.50 -16.11 -4.71
N ASP A 110 -9.45 -15.21 -3.74
CA ASP A 110 -10.57 -14.88 -2.85
C ASP A 110 -11.47 -13.82 -3.50
N GLU A 111 -12.72 -14.17 -3.74
CA GLU A 111 -13.73 -13.32 -4.37
C GLU A 111 -14.71 -12.72 -3.36
N SER A 112 -14.37 -12.73 -2.07
CA SER A 112 -15.28 -12.30 -0.99
C SER A 112 -15.59 -10.81 -1.00
N LEU A 113 -14.71 -10.00 -1.62
CA LEU A 113 -14.93 -8.55 -1.75
C LEU A 113 -15.26 -8.21 -3.20
N LEU A 114 -16.12 -7.20 -3.38
CA LEU A 114 -16.45 -6.64 -4.71
C LEU A 114 -15.37 -5.66 -5.20
N ARG A 115 -14.38 -5.38 -4.39
CA ARG A 115 -13.28 -4.47 -4.69
C ARG A 115 -11.97 -5.07 -4.21
N LEU A 116 -10.85 -4.49 -4.67
CA LEU A 116 -9.54 -4.80 -4.11
C LEU A 116 -9.51 -4.43 -2.63
N GLY A 117 -9.05 -5.33 -1.77
CA GLY A 117 -9.00 -5.14 -0.32
C GLY A 117 -7.88 -4.20 0.13
N LEU A 118 -7.70 -3.09 -0.56
CA LEU A 118 -6.67 -2.08 -0.28
C LEU A 118 -7.33 -0.70 -0.24
N HIS A 119 -7.05 0.07 0.81
CA HIS A 119 -7.66 1.38 1.01
C HIS A 119 -6.63 2.37 1.55
N ALA A 120 -6.47 3.49 0.86
CA ALA A 120 -5.65 4.60 1.34
C ALA A 120 -6.46 5.37 2.39
N TYR A 121 -6.09 5.28 3.67
CA TYR A 121 -6.90 5.88 4.73
C TYR A 121 -6.27 7.11 5.36
N LEU A 122 -5.00 7.37 5.13
CA LEU A 122 -4.32 8.56 5.64
C LEU A 122 -3.36 9.09 4.59
N LEU A 123 -3.48 10.39 4.31
CA LEU A 123 -2.55 11.12 3.48
C LEU A 123 -2.26 12.46 4.15
N ALA A 124 -1.01 12.75 4.40
CA ALA A 124 -0.58 14.03 4.96
C ALA A 124 0.54 14.61 4.10
N PHE A 125 0.48 15.90 3.84
CA PHE A 125 1.48 16.57 3.04
C PHE A 125 1.49 18.07 3.29
N ARG A 126 2.56 18.74 2.85
CA ARG A 126 2.65 20.20 2.87
C ARG A 126 2.22 20.76 1.52
N HIS A 127 1.34 21.76 1.55
CA HIS A 127 0.88 22.42 0.34
C HIS A 127 2.08 23.10 -0.35
N PRO A 128 2.29 22.89 -1.66
CA PRO A 128 3.50 23.37 -2.34
C PRO A 128 3.60 24.89 -2.45
N VAL A 129 2.49 25.60 -2.37
CA VAL A 129 2.48 27.08 -2.46
C VAL A 129 2.43 27.73 -1.08
N THR A 130 1.51 27.29 -0.21
CA THR A 130 1.29 27.91 1.11
C THR A 130 2.18 27.35 2.21
N GLY A 131 2.76 26.16 2.01
CA GLY A 131 3.51 25.45 3.03
C GLY A 131 2.64 24.90 4.14
N LYS A 132 1.34 25.03 4.03
CA LYS A 132 0.39 24.57 5.04
C LYS A 132 0.35 23.06 5.11
N TYR A 133 0.37 22.51 6.33
CA TYR A 133 0.23 21.07 6.54
C TYR A 133 -1.22 20.66 6.34
N LEU A 134 -1.44 19.66 5.48
CA LEU A 134 -2.77 19.12 5.17
C LEU A 134 -2.80 17.64 5.51
N ARG A 135 -3.90 17.19 6.12
CA ARG A 135 -4.07 15.79 6.50
C ARG A 135 -5.49 15.34 6.11
N PHE A 136 -5.55 14.22 5.40
CA PHE A 136 -6.81 13.60 4.99
C PHE A 136 -6.86 12.20 5.56
N GLU A 137 -7.95 11.85 6.24
CA GLU A 137 -8.13 10.54 6.86
C GLU A 137 -9.54 10.04 6.59
N THR A 138 -9.66 8.76 6.21
CA THR A 138 -10.94 8.11 5.94
C THR A 138 -11.02 6.82 6.74
N PRO A 139 -12.23 6.38 7.15
CA PRO A 139 -12.36 5.14 7.93
C PRO A 139 -12.08 3.89 7.10
N VAL A 140 -11.72 2.81 7.79
CA VAL A 140 -11.60 1.48 7.17
C VAL A 140 -12.96 1.07 6.60
N PRO A 141 -13.03 0.57 5.35
CA PRO A 141 -14.31 0.13 4.80
C PRO A 141 -14.96 -0.97 5.64
N ASP A 142 -16.25 -0.85 5.88
CA ASP A 142 -17.02 -1.84 6.65
C ASP A 142 -16.92 -3.25 6.04
N SER A 143 -16.85 -3.34 4.71
CA SER A 143 -16.75 -4.62 4.02
C SER A 143 -15.51 -5.42 4.44
N PHE A 144 -14.42 -4.74 4.78
CA PHE A 144 -13.20 -5.40 5.27
C PHE A 144 -13.45 -6.02 6.64
N GLU A 145 -14.07 -5.26 7.53
CA GLU A 145 -14.35 -5.73 8.89
C GLU A 145 -15.40 -6.84 8.92
N GLN A 146 -16.37 -6.80 8.03
CA GLN A 146 -17.42 -7.83 7.96
C GLN A 146 -16.86 -9.23 7.73
N LEU A 147 -15.83 -9.37 6.91
CA LEU A 147 -15.22 -10.68 6.66
C LEU A 147 -14.49 -11.24 7.88
N MET A 148 -14.16 -10.40 8.84
CA MET A 148 -13.43 -10.79 10.05
C MET A 148 -14.33 -11.02 11.26
N ARG A 149 -15.63 -10.83 11.11
CA ARG A 149 -16.61 -11.03 12.19
C ARG A 149 -16.97 -12.48 12.43
#